data_381d5f2961c6366054a5d8a998974e28
#
_entry.id   381d5f2961c6366054a5d8a998974e28
#
_cell.length_a   1.000
_cell.length_b   1.000
_cell.length_c   1.000
_cell.angle_alpha   90.00
_cell.angle_beta   90.00
_cell.angle_gamma   90.00
#
_symmetry.space_group_name_H-M   'P 1'
#
loop_
_entity.id
_entity.type
_entity.pdbx_description
1 polymer ?
#
loop_
_entity_poly.entity_id
_entity_poly.type
_entity_poly.pdbx_seq_one_letter_code
_entity_poly.pdbx_strand_id
1 'polypeptide(L)'
;FSEKENHRKYDWYVFNSHWCYEKFRYAYGLPTHKCCVIKNALPDIKWKDKPQWQKGNPIKLIHTSTPWRGLNVLLGSMELIKRDDIILDVYTSTKIYGTQFEEQNDKQFKPMYDKMESLKNVNHIGYKTNLEVIDAMQDTQIFAYPSIWEETFCISAMEAMAAGNMAIVTNFGALFETC
;
A
#
# COMPACT_ATOMS: atom_id res chain seq x y z
N PHE A 1 22.58 2.92 -12.75
CA PHE A 1 21.73 3.57 -13.76
C PHE A 1 22.17 4.98 -14.14
N SER A 2 22.99 5.68 -13.34
CA SER A 2 23.43 7.07 -13.60
C SER A 2 24.40 7.21 -14.79
N GLU A 3 25.01 6.14 -15.27
CA GLU A 3 25.96 6.16 -16.37
C GLU A 3 25.35 5.54 -17.63
N LYS A 4 25.33 6.29 -18.73
CA LYS A 4 24.80 5.84 -20.03
C LYS A 4 25.43 4.53 -20.53
N GLU A 5 26.66 4.22 -20.13
CA GLU A 5 27.35 2.98 -20.48
C GLU A 5 26.69 1.74 -19.85
N ASN A 6 26.04 1.88 -18.71
CA ASN A 6 25.30 0.79 -18.06
C ASN A 6 24.05 0.39 -18.84
N HIS A 7 23.50 1.27 -19.68
CA HIS A 7 22.33 0.99 -20.51
C HIS A 7 22.61 -0.02 -21.62
N ARG A 8 23.88 -0.23 -21.97
CA ARG A 8 24.28 -1.23 -22.97
C ARG A 8 24.26 -2.66 -22.44
N LYS A 9 24.22 -2.84 -21.11
CA LYS A 9 24.26 -4.14 -20.44
C LYS A 9 22.92 -4.87 -20.43
N TYR A 10 21.83 -4.16 -20.75
CA TYR A 10 20.48 -4.73 -20.71
C TYR A 10 19.84 -4.70 -22.08
N ASP A 11 19.16 -5.79 -22.42
CA ASP A 11 18.41 -5.90 -23.67
C ASP A 11 17.09 -5.14 -23.56
N TRP A 12 16.42 -5.23 -22.42
CA TRP A 12 15.14 -4.59 -22.15
C TRP A 12 15.06 -3.99 -20.74
N TYR A 13 14.26 -2.92 -20.63
CA TYR A 13 13.83 -2.29 -19.38
C TYR A 13 12.33 -2.49 -19.24
N VAL A 14 11.92 -3.22 -18.21
CA VAL A 14 10.53 -3.52 -17.97
C VAL A 14 10.05 -2.71 -16.76
N PHE A 15 8.97 -1.99 -16.92
CA PHE A 15 8.34 -1.15 -15.89
C PHE A 15 6.97 -1.69 -15.56
N ASN A 16 6.54 -1.52 -14.32
CA ASN A 16 5.24 -2.01 -13.85
C ASN A 16 4.12 -0.96 -14.00
N SER A 17 4.43 0.27 -14.41
CA SER A 17 3.48 1.34 -14.71
C SER A 17 4.02 2.30 -15.75
N HIS A 18 3.15 3.06 -16.42
CA HIS A 18 3.57 4.13 -17.31
C HIS A 18 4.21 5.28 -16.54
N TRP A 19 3.71 5.58 -15.34
CA TRP A 19 4.33 6.57 -14.47
C TRP A 19 5.80 6.20 -14.15
N CYS A 20 6.05 4.96 -13.77
CA CYS A 20 7.41 4.48 -13.50
C CYS A 20 8.29 4.53 -14.77
N TYR A 21 7.75 4.09 -15.91
CA TYR A 21 8.43 4.16 -17.20
C TYR A 21 8.84 5.60 -17.52
N GLU A 22 7.95 6.57 -17.48
CA GLU A 22 8.25 7.96 -17.80
C GLU A 22 9.28 8.55 -16.83
N LYS A 23 9.12 8.31 -15.53
CA LYS A 23 10.03 8.81 -14.50
C LYS A 23 11.47 8.33 -14.75
N PHE A 24 11.65 7.02 -14.97
CA PHE A 24 12.97 6.43 -15.18
C PHE A 24 13.55 6.79 -16.57
N ARG A 25 12.72 6.79 -17.61
CA ARG A 25 13.13 7.15 -18.94
C ARG A 25 13.72 8.57 -18.98
N TYR A 26 13.05 9.53 -18.37
CA TYR A 26 13.55 10.90 -18.31
C TYR A 26 14.77 11.04 -17.40
N ALA A 27 14.74 10.45 -16.22
CA ALA A 27 15.84 10.57 -15.25
C ALA A 27 17.16 9.98 -15.78
N TYR A 28 17.08 8.87 -16.51
CA TYR A 28 18.27 8.12 -16.96
C TYR A 28 18.51 8.14 -18.47
N GLY A 29 17.67 8.81 -19.25
CA GLY A 29 17.80 8.90 -20.71
C GLY A 29 17.70 7.53 -21.40
N LEU A 30 16.79 6.66 -20.91
CA LEU A 30 16.67 5.29 -21.43
C LEU A 30 16.15 5.29 -22.88
N PRO A 31 16.68 4.40 -23.75
CA PRO A 31 16.24 4.29 -25.12
C PRO A 31 14.84 3.69 -25.21
N THR A 32 13.89 4.41 -25.78
CA THR A 32 12.46 4.03 -25.83
C THR A 32 12.23 2.67 -26.49
N HIS A 33 13.02 2.31 -27.51
CA HIS A 33 12.89 1.03 -28.21
C HIS A 33 13.32 -0.18 -27.39
N LYS A 34 13.93 0.04 -26.22
CA LYS A 34 14.28 -1.00 -25.24
C LYS A 34 13.36 -1.00 -24.01
N CYS A 35 12.36 -0.15 -23.96
CA CYS A 35 11.48 -0.01 -22.81
C CYS A 35 10.11 -0.63 -23.09
N CYS A 36 9.54 -1.32 -22.13
CA CYS A 36 8.16 -1.78 -22.16
C CYS A 36 7.52 -1.68 -20.79
N VAL A 37 6.19 -1.61 -20.76
CA VAL A 37 5.40 -1.63 -19.53
C VAL A 37 4.65 -2.95 -19.46
N ILE A 38 4.89 -3.70 -18.37
CA ILE A 38 4.17 -4.92 -18.03
C ILE A 38 3.63 -4.72 -16.62
N LYS A 39 2.32 -4.46 -16.52
CA LYS A 39 1.66 -4.23 -15.23
C LYS A 39 1.68 -5.48 -14.37
N ASN A 40 1.75 -5.29 -13.04
CA ASN A 40 1.60 -6.40 -12.10
C ASN A 40 0.20 -7.01 -12.24
N ALA A 41 0.10 -8.30 -11.97
CA ALA A 41 -1.14 -9.04 -11.87
C ALA A 41 -1.37 -9.51 -10.44
N LEU A 42 -2.62 -9.82 -10.11
CA LEU A 42 -2.95 -10.50 -8.87
C LEU A 42 -2.77 -12.01 -9.03
N PRO A 43 -2.40 -12.73 -7.95
CA PRO A 43 -2.45 -14.17 -7.96
C PRO A 43 -3.89 -14.67 -8.13
N ASP A 44 -4.05 -15.93 -8.52
CA ASP A 44 -5.36 -16.57 -8.56
C ASP A 44 -5.88 -16.80 -7.13
N ILE A 45 -6.76 -15.91 -6.68
CA ILE A 45 -7.33 -15.91 -5.33
C ILE A 45 -8.82 -16.15 -5.44
N LYS A 46 -9.33 -17.07 -4.63
CA LYS A 46 -10.76 -17.25 -4.48
C LYS A 46 -11.36 -16.12 -3.64
N TRP A 47 -12.01 -15.18 -4.32
CA TRP A 47 -12.71 -14.07 -3.66
C TRP A 47 -14.03 -14.54 -3.06
N LYS A 48 -14.36 -14.04 -1.86
CA LYS A 48 -15.64 -14.25 -1.21
C LYS A 48 -16.66 -13.24 -1.75
N ASP A 49 -17.93 -13.63 -1.82
CA ASP A 49 -19.00 -12.67 -2.03
C ASP A 49 -19.07 -11.72 -0.84
N LYS A 50 -18.82 -10.44 -1.07
CA LYS A 50 -18.80 -9.44 -0.02
C LYS A 50 -20.23 -8.98 0.27
N PRO A 51 -20.73 -9.16 1.51
CA PRO A 51 -22.07 -8.67 1.85
C PRO A 51 -22.09 -7.14 1.77
N GLN A 52 -23.21 -6.61 1.26
CA GLN A 52 -23.41 -5.16 1.27
C GLN A 52 -23.39 -4.63 2.69
N TRP A 53 -22.66 -3.54 2.91
CA TRP A 53 -22.69 -2.84 4.19
C TRP A 53 -24.12 -2.36 4.47
N GLN A 54 -24.58 -2.56 5.69
CA GLN A 54 -25.91 -2.13 6.15
C GLN A 54 -25.78 -0.98 7.16
N LYS A 55 -26.69 -0.02 7.08
CA LYS A 55 -26.74 1.10 8.02
C LYS A 55 -26.83 0.59 9.46
N GLY A 56 -25.94 1.09 10.32
CA GLY A 56 -25.83 0.68 11.72
C GLY A 56 -24.67 -0.29 12.00
N ASN A 57 -24.09 -0.89 10.96
CA ASN A 57 -22.85 -1.65 11.09
C ASN A 57 -21.62 -0.73 11.11
N PRO A 58 -20.53 -1.10 11.77
CA PRO A 58 -19.27 -0.37 11.67
C PRO A 58 -18.76 -0.31 10.23
N ILE A 59 -18.16 0.82 9.87
CA ILE A 59 -17.38 0.95 8.63
C ILE A 59 -15.95 0.56 8.97
N LYS A 60 -15.50 -0.56 8.42
CA LYS A 60 -14.14 -1.05 8.64
C LYS A 60 -13.21 -0.56 7.54
N LEU A 61 -12.15 0.12 7.97
CA LEU A 61 -11.04 0.54 7.14
C LEU A 61 -9.89 -0.45 7.31
N ILE A 62 -9.12 -0.64 6.27
CA ILE A 62 -7.86 -1.38 6.31
C ILE A 62 -6.71 -0.55 5.75
N HIS A 63 -5.57 -0.60 6.43
CA HIS A 63 -4.31 -0.06 5.94
C HIS A 63 -3.26 -1.17 5.94
N THR A 64 -2.59 -1.36 4.80
CA THR A 64 -1.56 -2.39 4.64
C THR A 64 -0.34 -1.79 3.99
N SER A 65 0.69 -1.56 4.75
CA SER A 65 2.00 -1.09 4.24
C SER A 65 3.03 -0.98 5.36
N THR A 66 4.24 -0.60 4.99
CA THR A 66 5.27 -0.21 5.95
C THR A 66 4.96 1.14 6.60
N PRO A 67 5.44 1.40 7.84
CA PRO A 67 5.03 2.59 8.61
C PRO A 67 5.29 3.94 7.94
N TRP A 68 6.36 4.05 7.13
CA TRP A 68 6.78 5.31 6.52
C TRP A 68 5.99 5.72 5.28
N ARG A 69 5.03 4.91 4.81
CA ARG A 69 4.29 5.17 3.58
C ARG A 69 2.97 5.94 3.80
N GLY A 70 2.92 6.82 4.80
CA GLY A 70 1.76 7.69 5.04
C GLY A 70 0.87 7.27 6.20
N LEU A 71 1.25 6.25 6.99
CA LEU A 71 0.46 5.85 8.16
C LEU A 71 0.27 6.99 9.16
N ASN A 72 1.27 7.86 9.34
CA ASN A 72 1.17 9.05 10.19
C ASN A 72 0.05 10.00 9.77
N VAL A 73 -0.17 10.16 8.46
CA VAL A 73 -1.26 10.99 7.90
C VAL A 73 -2.61 10.33 8.22
N LEU A 74 -2.72 9.02 8.05
CA LEU A 74 -3.94 8.27 8.36
C LEU A 74 -4.29 8.35 9.84
N LEU A 75 -3.31 8.14 10.73
CA LEU A 75 -3.51 8.23 12.19
C LEU A 75 -3.92 9.64 12.62
N GLY A 76 -3.36 10.68 11.98
CA GLY A 76 -3.82 12.06 12.20
C GLY A 76 -5.27 12.27 11.78
N SER A 77 -5.69 11.66 10.68
CA SER A 77 -7.08 11.69 10.23
C SER A 77 -8.02 10.94 11.18
N MET A 78 -7.61 9.75 11.65
CA MET A 78 -8.40 8.96 12.63
C MET A 78 -8.60 9.69 13.95
N GLU A 79 -7.61 10.46 14.40
CA GLU A 79 -7.70 11.30 15.61
C GLU A 79 -8.76 12.39 15.49
N LEU A 80 -8.96 12.92 14.29
CA LEU A 80 -9.96 13.96 13.99
C LEU A 80 -11.38 13.41 13.80
N ILE A 81 -11.51 12.14 13.47
CA ILE A 81 -12.80 11.49 13.26
C ILE A 81 -13.50 11.29 14.62
N LYS A 82 -14.63 11.97 14.80
CA LYS A 82 -15.47 11.90 16.01
C LYS A 82 -16.63 10.90 15.84
N ARG A 83 -16.31 9.68 15.35
CA ARG A 83 -17.31 8.62 15.09
C ARG A 83 -16.79 7.30 15.63
N ASP A 84 -17.60 6.63 16.44
CA ASP A 84 -17.28 5.33 17.05
C ASP A 84 -17.55 4.15 16.10
N ASP A 85 -18.29 4.38 15.03
CA ASP A 85 -18.63 3.38 14.03
C ASP A 85 -17.62 3.29 12.86
N ILE A 86 -16.50 4.01 12.93
CA ILE A 86 -15.38 3.91 11.97
C ILE A 86 -14.20 3.26 12.68
N ILE A 87 -13.81 2.08 12.21
CA ILE A 87 -12.74 1.27 12.79
C ILE A 87 -11.65 1.06 11.74
N LEU A 88 -10.39 1.27 12.11
CA LEU A 88 -9.24 1.06 11.26
C LEU A 88 -8.40 -0.12 11.74
N ASP A 89 -8.23 -1.11 10.89
CA ASP A 89 -7.29 -2.22 11.08
C ASP A 89 -5.98 -1.92 10.35
N VAL A 90 -4.86 -1.90 11.07
CA VAL A 90 -3.54 -1.53 10.54
C VAL A 90 -2.62 -2.74 10.51
N TYR A 91 -2.33 -3.20 9.31
CA TYR A 91 -1.36 -4.25 9.01
C TYR A 91 -0.04 -3.59 8.60
N THR A 92 0.80 -3.28 9.58
CA THR A 92 2.08 -2.60 9.35
C THR A 92 3.19 -3.25 10.15
N SER A 93 4.36 -3.37 9.55
CA SER A 93 5.59 -3.80 10.21
C SER A 93 6.77 -3.57 9.29
N THR A 94 7.97 -3.42 9.86
CA THR A 94 9.22 -3.47 9.13
C THR A 94 9.69 -4.90 8.86
N LYS A 95 9.08 -5.90 9.49
CA LYS A 95 9.39 -7.35 9.37
C LYS A 95 9.24 -7.89 7.96
N ILE A 96 8.48 -7.23 7.09
CA ILE A 96 8.37 -7.60 5.67
C ILE A 96 9.73 -7.66 4.96
N TYR A 97 10.72 -6.94 5.46
CA TYR A 97 12.11 -6.96 4.96
C TYR A 97 13.03 -7.91 5.73
N GLY A 98 12.47 -8.76 6.60
CA GLY A 98 13.18 -9.73 7.42
C GLY A 98 13.44 -9.28 8.85
N THR A 99 13.71 -10.26 9.73
CA THR A 99 13.87 -10.03 11.18
C THR A 99 15.03 -9.10 11.49
N GLN A 100 16.15 -9.23 10.80
CA GLN A 100 17.31 -8.35 11.02
C GLN A 100 16.98 -6.87 10.70
N PHE A 101 16.20 -6.63 9.64
CA PHE A 101 15.76 -5.27 9.30
C PHE A 101 14.80 -4.72 10.36
N GLU A 102 13.88 -5.54 10.86
CA GLU A 102 12.97 -5.20 11.95
C GLU A 102 13.72 -4.77 13.20
N GLU A 103 14.67 -5.58 13.68
CA GLU A 103 15.47 -5.29 14.87
C GLU A 103 16.22 -3.94 14.79
N GLN A 104 16.70 -3.60 13.60
CA GLN A 104 17.47 -2.37 13.36
C GLN A 104 16.59 -1.14 13.19
N ASN A 105 15.39 -1.29 12.59
CA ASN A 105 14.62 -0.15 12.10
C ASN A 105 13.29 0.06 12.82
N ASP A 106 12.72 -0.94 13.47
CA ASP A 106 11.35 -0.85 14.00
C ASP A 106 11.22 0.16 15.16
N LYS A 107 12.30 0.33 15.95
CA LYS A 107 12.33 1.24 17.09
C LYS A 107 12.02 2.70 16.74
N GLN A 108 12.39 3.16 15.55
CA GLN A 108 12.10 4.53 15.11
C GLN A 108 10.61 4.80 14.91
N PHE A 109 9.81 3.74 14.71
CA PHE A 109 8.35 3.82 14.50
C PHE A 109 7.55 3.65 15.79
N LYS A 110 8.23 3.42 16.93
CA LYS A 110 7.56 3.27 18.23
C LYS A 110 6.56 4.40 18.54
N PRO A 111 6.87 5.69 18.32
CA PRO A 111 5.90 6.76 18.57
C PRO A 111 4.61 6.63 17.74
N MET A 112 4.70 6.05 16.54
CA MET A 112 3.55 5.79 15.67
C MET A 112 2.74 4.59 16.19
N TYR A 113 3.39 3.56 16.68
CA TYR A 113 2.75 2.39 17.31
C TYR A 113 2.04 2.79 18.60
N ASP A 114 2.70 3.57 19.47
CA ASP A 114 2.11 4.13 20.69
C ASP A 114 0.88 4.99 20.37
N LYS A 115 0.92 5.75 19.28
CA LYS A 115 -0.24 6.53 18.82
C LYS A 115 -1.39 5.62 18.38
N MET A 116 -1.15 4.53 17.66
CA MET A 116 -2.20 3.58 17.31
C MET A 116 -2.88 3.00 18.55
N GLU A 117 -2.10 2.59 19.55
CA GLU A 117 -2.61 2.04 20.82
C GLU A 117 -3.43 3.07 21.63
N SER A 118 -3.17 4.36 21.47
CA SER A 118 -3.91 5.44 22.13
C SER A 118 -5.28 5.73 21.50
N LEU A 119 -5.51 5.31 20.26
CA LEU A 119 -6.73 5.57 19.49
C LEU A 119 -7.71 4.38 19.63
N LYS A 120 -8.88 4.62 20.23
CA LYS A 120 -9.88 3.56 20.51
C LYS A 120 -10.43 2.86 19.27
N ASN A 121 -10.40 3.54 18.13
CA ASN A 121 -10.93 3.09 16.85
C ASN A 121 -9.84 2.64 15.86
N VAL A 122 -8.64 2.36 16.37
CA VAL A 122 -7.51 1.85 15.58
C VAL A 122 -6.98 0.56 16.21
N ASN A 123 -6.92 -0.49 15.43
CA ASN A 123 -6.37 -1.79 15.80
C ASN A 123 -5.00 -1.98 15.16
N HIS A 124 -3.94 -2.05 15.93
CA HIS A 124 -2.62 -2.41 15.45
C HIS A 124 -2.49 -3.94 15.35
N ILE A 125 -2.62 -4.48 14.15
CA ILE A 125 -2.55 -5.93 13.91
C ILE A 125 -1.11 -6.40 13.71
N GLY A 126 -0.24 -5.53 13.19
CA GLY A 126 1.16 -5.85 12.93
C GLY A 126 1.38 -6.67 11.65
N TYR A 127 2.47 -7.45 11.64
CA TYR A 127 2.84 -8.29 10.50
C TYR A 127 1.89 -9.47 10.35
N LYS A 128 1.44 -9.67 9.12
CA LYS A 128 0.69 -10.85 8.67
C LYS A 128 1.22 -11.29 7.31
N THR A 129 0.97 -12.55 6.96
CA THR A 129 1.25 -13.05 5.62
C THR A 129 0.33 -12.40 4.58
N ASN A 130 0.74 -12.38 3.32
CA ASN A 130 -0.07 -11.79 2.25
C ASN A 130 -1.48 -12.41 2.17
N LEU A 131 -1.60 -13.74 2.32
CA LEU A 131 -2.89 -14.42 2.30
C LEU A 131 -3.80 -14.00 3.47
N GLU A 132 -3.25 -13.84 4.69
CA GLU A 132 -4.01 -13.35 5.84
C GLU A 132 -4.48 -11.91 5.62
N VAL A 133 -3.63 -11.06 5.01
CA VAL A 133 -4.00 -9.66 4.69
C VAL A 133 -5.11 -9.62 3.64
N ILE A 134 -5.01 -10.42 2.58
CA ILE A 134 -6.04 -10.53 1.55
C ILE A 134 -7.36 -11.03 2.14
N ASP A 135 -7.31 -12.02 3.03
CA ASP A 135 -8.51 -12.52 3.70
C ASP A 135 -9.17 -11.41 4.54
N ALA A 136 -8.38 -10.65 5.29
CA ALA A 136 -8.87 -9.51 6.07
C ALA A 136 -9.47 -8.40 5.19
N MET A 137 -8.89 -8.13 4.01
CA MET A 137 -9.42 -7.15 3.04
C MET A 137 -10.86 -7.51 2.59
N GLN A 138 -11.22 -8.79 2.60
CA GLN A 138 -12.55 -9.23 2.22
C GLN A 138 -13.62 -8.89 3.27
N ASP A 139 -13.21 -8.62 4.52
CA ASP A 139 -14.09 -8.28 5.64
C ASP A 139 -14.14 -6.76 5.93
N THR A 140 -13.46 -5.93 5.12
CA THR A 140 -13.41 -4.47 5.27
C THR A 140 -14.06 -3.75 4.11
N GLN A 141 -14.47 -2.49 4.26
CA GLN A 141 -15.17 -1.71 3.24
C GLN A 141 -14.26 -0.73 2.51
N ILE A 142 -13.24 -0.22 3.20
CA ILE A 142 -12.39 0.86 2.69
C ILE A 142 -10.92 0.49 2.86
N PHE A 143 -10.17 0.56 1.79
CA PHE A 143 -8.71 0.58 1.82
C PHE A 143 -8.25 2.03 1.95
N ALA A 144 -7.66 2.39 3.10
CA ALA A 144 -7.23 3.75 3.39
C ALA A 144 -5.71 3.85 3.28
N TYR A 145 -5.24 4.46 2.19
CA TYR A 145 -3.82 4.53 1.88
C TYR A 145 -3.38 5.94 1.44
N PRO A 146 -3.27 6.91 2.37
CA PRO A 146 -2.79 8.25 2.06
C PRO A 146 -1.26 8.26 1.90
N SER A 147 -0.76 7.54 0.90
CA SER A 147 0.67 7.38 0.67
C SER A 147 1.38 8.72 0.44
N ILE A 148 2.50 8.90 1.14
CA ILE A 148 3.48 9.97 0.90
C ILE A 148 4.71 9.43 0.17
N TRP A 149 4.66 8.17 -0.26
CA TRP A 149 5.70 7.49 -1.01
C TRP A 149 5.35 7.47 -2.50
N GLU A 150 6.32 7.71 -3.37
CA GLU A 150 6.13 7.59 -4.83
C GLU A 150 5.98 6.11 -5.22
N GLU A 151 4.77 5.60 -5.16
CA GLU A 151 4.48 4.21 -5.55
C GLU A 151 4.75 4.01 -7.04
N THR A 152 5.41 2.90 -7.37
CA THR A 152 5.63 2.51 -8.78
C THR A 152 4.44 1.75 -9.36
N PHE A 153 3.59 1.16 -8.49
CA PHE A 153 2.35 0.47 -8.89
C PHE A 153 1.33 0.33 -7.75
N CYS A 154 1.70 -0.18 -6.58
CA CYS A 154 0.86 -0.49 -5.41
C CYS A 154 -0.04 -1.74 -5.57
N ILE A 155 0.57 -2.92 -5.39
CA ILE A 155 -0.15 -4.21 -5.42
C ILE A 155 -1.24 -4.27 -4.35
N SER A 156 -0.99 -3.75 -3.15
CA SER A 156 -1.99 -3.73 -2.06
C SER A 156 -3.29 -3.00 -2.42
N ALA A 157 -3.21 -1.93 -3.23
CA ALA A 157 -4.39 -1.24 -3.72
C ALA A 157 -5.20 -2.12 -4.70
N MET A 158 -4.51 -2.86 -5.59
CA MET A 158 -5.17 -3.83 -6.48
C MET A 158 -5.84 -4.95 -5.70
N GLU A 159 -5.15 -5.52 -4.71
CA GLU A 159 -5.68 -6.58 -3.84
C GLU A 159 -6.93 -6.09 -3.11
N ALA A 160 -6.89 -4.89 -2.55
CA ALA A 160 -8.02 -4.30 -1.85
C ALA A 160 -9.21 -4.05 -2.78
N MET A 161 -9.00 -3.50 -3.97
CA MET A 161 -10.08 -3.29 -4.96
C MET A 161 -10.66 -4.62 -5.44
N ALA A 162 -9.83 -5.63 -5.69
CA ALA A 162 -10.29 -6.98 -6.05
C ALA A 162 -11.07 -7.64 -4.91
N ALA A 163 -10.73 -7.35 -3.65
CA ALA A 163 -11.51 -7.75 -2.48
C ALA A 163 -12.79 -6.92 -2.28
N GLY A 164 -13.13 -6.02 -3.20
CA GLY A 164 -14.34 -5.19 -3.15
C GLY A 164 -14.27 -4.01 -2.17
N ASN A 165 -13.07 -3.53 -1.82
CA ASN A 165 -12.92 -2.32 -1.03
C ASN A 165 -12.98 -1.06 -1.91
N MET A 166 -13.56 0.00 -1.38
CA MET A 166 -13.37 1.34 -1.92
C MET A 166 -11.93 1.78 -1.58
N ALA A 167 -11.15 2.15 -2.60
CA ALA A 167 -9.81 2.67 -2.39
C ALA A 167 -9.85 4.19 -2.13
N ILE A 168 -9.36 4.63 -0.97
CA ILE A 168 -9.10 6.04 -0.65
C ILE A 168 -7.59 6.21 -0.63
N VAL A 169 -7.05 6.79 -1.68
CA VAL A 169 -5.62 6.91 -1.91
C VAL A 169 -5.23 8.34 -2.29
N THR A 170 -3.96 8.70 -2.15
CA THR A 170 -3.43 9.96 -2.68
C THR A 170 -3.20 9.85 -4.18
N ASN A 171 -3.36 10.96 -4.89
CA ASN A 171 -2.95 11.08 -6.29
C ASN A 171 -1.43 11.31 -6.36
N PHE A 172 -0.64 10.29 -5.99
CA PHE A 172 0.81 10.39 -5.89
C PHE A 172 1.50 9.13 -6.44
N GLY A 173 2.61 9.33 -7.19
CA GLY A 173 3.26 8.23 -7.87
C GLY A 173 2.34 7.58 -8.92
N ALA A 174 2.37 6.27 -9.05
CA ALA A 174 1.53 5.51 -9.96
C ALA A 174 0.14 5.16 -9.40
N LEU A 175 -0.27 5.69 -8.23
CA LEU A 175 -1.57 5.36 -7.64
C LEU A 175 -2.74 5.77 -8.54
N PHE A 176 -2.64 6.90 -9.27
CA PHE A 176 -3.67 7.32 -10.24
C PHE A 176 -3.80 6.37 -11.45
N GLU A 177 -2.78 5.55 -11.71
CA GLU A 177 -2.79 4.55 -12.79
C GLU A 177 -3.27 3.20 -12.29
N THR A 178 -3.09 2.91 -11.00
CA THR A 178 -3.46 1.65 -10.37
C THR A 178 -4.93 1.65 -9.92
N CYS A 179 -5.40 2.78 -9.40
CA CYS A 179 -6.75 3.02 -8.92
C CYS A 179 -7.52 3.92 -9.87
#